data_148d3a2a5c11f5858149141553df85a8
#
_entry.id   148d3a2a5c11f5858149141553df85a8
#
_cell.length_a   1.000
_cell.length_b   1.000
_cell.length_c   1.000
_cell.angle_alpha   90.00
_cell.angle_beta   90.00
_cell.angle_gamma   90.00
#
_symmetry.space_group_name_H-M   'P 1'
#
loop_
_entity.id
_entity.type
_entity.pdbx_description
1 polymer ?
#
loop_
_entity_poly.entity_id
_entity_poly.type
_entity_poly.pdbx_seq_one_letter_code
_entity_poly.pdbx_strand_id
1 'polypeptide(L)'
;MMPPRSDSRVATPRGFSLVWRWALVLGAPALLVGLFAWCGGWLSGRLTAARIVDAFEATSTPHPGFRRNHAKGVCVTGHFDSNGRGELLSRASVFAPGRYPVVGRLSMPGSDPGQDDSAGMVRSFALRVSLPHGADWRLAMNSAPIFAVRTPQALYEQLRADARDPRTGRADPARMQAFLASHPEARAFRAYVERHPPSSRFDNATYYGISSFVTSDAHRIRRHVRWEVVPEAPYRPVDLREQRDPDFLAYDLAMRLANGPLRWHLVLNVAMPGDPLDDSTQAWAPSPRRLRIDAGSFVIEHAQAQLDGPCRDIVFDPTILPDGLAPSRDPLLAARSSTYRESYDRRTREEARAH
;
A
#
# COMPACT_ATOMS: atom_id res chain seq x y z
N MET A 1 -82.46 43.70 -29.91
CA MET A 1 -82.13 42.28 -29.65
C MET A 1 -80.61 42.22 -29.52
N MET A 2 -80.13 42.15 -28.24
CA MET A 2 -78.70 42.11 -27.92
C MET A 2 -78.30 40.66 -27.64
N PRO A 3 -77.18 40.15 -28.14
CA PRO A 3 -76.71 38.78 -27.81
C PRO A 3 -76.06 38.72 -26.43
N PRO A 4 -76.10 37.58 -25.73
CA PRO A 4 -75.56 37.46 -24.38
C PRO A 4 -74.05 37.41 -24.37
N ARG A 5 -73.44 38.08 -23.39
CA ARG A 5 -72.03 38.05 -23.08
C ARG A 5 -71.65 36.67 -22.53
N SER A 6 -70.73 36.00 -23.14
CA SER A 6 -70.07 34.79 -22.65
C SER A 6 -69.05 35.15 -21.56
N ASP A 7 -69.34 34.81 -20.31
CA ASP A 7 -68.39 34.83 -19.19
C ASP A 7 -67.37 33.74 -19.40
N SER A 8 -66.15 34.05 -19.89
CA SER A 8 -64.99 33.19 -19.87
C SER A 8 -64.36 33.22 -18.46
N ARG A 9 -64.72 32.25 -17.61
CA ARG A 9 -64.01 32.04 -16.34
C ARG A 9 -62.61 31.59 -16.65
N VAL A 10 -61.65 32.46 -16.45
CA VAL A 10 -60.22 32.09 -16.40
C VAL A 10 -59.98 31.18 -15.20
N ALA A 11 -59.66 29.94 -15.47
CA ALA A 11 -59.31 28.98 -14.42
C ALA A 11 -57.99 29.44 -13.81
N THR A 12 -58.03 29.87 -12.55
CA THR A 12 -56.80 30.14 -11.76
C THR A 12 -56.03 28.81 -11.55
N PRO A 13 -54.71 28.76 -11.87
CA PRO A 13 -53.95 27.53 -11.61
C PRO A 13 -53.98 27.25 -10.12
N ARG A 14 -54.38 26.02 -9.76
CA ARG A 14 -54.35 25.52 -8.37
C ARG A 14 -52.90 25.59 -7.88
N GLY A 15 -52.61 26.58 -7.05
CA GLY A 15 -51.30 26.72 -6.40
C GLY A 15 -51.01 25.45 -5.63
N PHE A 16 -49.81 24.93 -5.80
CA PHE A 16 -49.30 23.84 -4.98
C PHE A 16 -49.56 24.14 -3.51
N SER A 17 -50.17 23.21 -2.78
CA SER A 17 -50.48 23.38 -1.36
C SER A 17 -49.19 23.68 -0.58
N LEU A 18 -49.27 24.46 0.50
CA LEU A 18 -48.14 24.85 1.34
C LEU A 18 -47.31 23.61 1.76
N VAL A 19 -47.99 22.50 1.99
CA VAL A 19 -47.36 21.21 2.35
C VAL A 19 -46.42 20.68 1.25
N TRP A 20 -46.83 20.75 -0.02
CA TRP A 20 -45.97 20.33 -1.14
C TRP A 20 -44.77 21.22 -1.32
N ARG A 21 -44.89 22.52 -1.05
CA ARG A 21 -43.76 23.45 -1.08
C ARG A 21 -42.72 23.10 -0.01
N TRP A 22 -43.16 22.85 1.21
CA TRP A 22 -42.27 22.42 2.29
C TRP A 22 -41.70 21.03 2.05
N ALA A 23 -42.48 20.11 1.48
CA ALA A 23 -41.96 18.78 1.09
C ALA A 23 -40.82 18.87 0.05
N LEU A 24 -40.93 19.77 -0.91
CA LEU A 24 -39.83 20.00 -1.89
C LEU A 24 -38.62 20.71 -1.26
N VAL A 25 -38.88 21.75 -0.45
CA VAL A 25 -37.79 22.56 0.17
C VAL A 25 -36.97 21.74 1.17
N LEU A 26 -37.60 20.84 1.91
CA LEU A 26 -36.91 19.99 2.91
C LEU A 26 -36.55 18.62 2.35
N GLY A 27 -37.38 18.06 1.50
CA GLY A 27 -37.19 16.72 0.95
C GLY A 27 -36.02 16.63 -0.05
N ALA A 28 -35.88 17.61 -0.92
CA ALA A 28 -34.77 17.60 -1.89
C ALA A 28 -33.37 17.70 -1.23
N PRO A 29 -33.13 18.63 -0.27
CA PRO A 29 -31.87 18.64 0.48
C PRO A 29 -31.66 17.37 1.32
N ALA A 30 -32.70 16.86 1.97
CA ALA A 30 -32.61 15.62 2.76
C ALA A 30 -32.26 14.42 1.86
N LEU A 31 -32.86 14.32 0.67
CA LEU A 31 -32.54 13.30 -0.32
C LEU A 31 -31.08 13.42 -0.79
N LEU A 32 -30.60 14.63 -1.08
CA LEU A 32 -29.21 14.88 -1.48
C LEU A 32 -28.23 14.52 -0.36
N VAL A 33 -28.51 14.91 0.89
CA VAL A 33 -27.71 14.53 2.05
C VAL A 33 -27.71 13.02 2.25
N GLY A 34 -28.89 12.38 2.14
CA GLY A 34 -29.03 10.93 2.24
C GLY A 34 -28.26 10.20 1.14
N LEU A 35 -28.33 10.69 -0.11
CA LEU A 35 -27.59 10.14 -1.25
C LEU A 35 -26.07 10.33 -1.06
N PHE A 36 -25.66 11.51 -0.62
CA PHE A 36 -24.25 11.80 -0.32
C PHE A 36 -23.73 10.91 0.80
N ALA A 37 -24.49 10.76 1.90
CA ALA A 37 -24.12 9.89 3.01
C ALA A 37 -24.09 8.40 2.58
N TRP A 38 -24.99 7.98 1.68
CA TRP A 38 -25.01 6.64 1.12
C TRP A 38 -23.84 6.40 0.17
N CYS A 39 -23.53 7.34 -0.74
CA CYS A 39 -22.35 7.28 -1.63
C CYS A 39 -21.05 7.37 -0.86
N GLY A 40 -21.00 8.18 0.20
CA GLY A 40 -19.85 8.29 1.13
C GLY A 40 -19.64 7.06 2.02
N GLY A 41 -20.55 6.07 1.97
CA GLY A 41 -20.44 4.86 2.76
C GLY A 41 -20.88 4.99 4.22
N TRP A 42 -21.42 6.14 4.63
CA TRP A 42 -21.88 6.37 6.02
C TRP A 42 -23.15 5.60 6.35
N LEU A 43 -24.05 5.45 5.37
CA LEU A 43 -25.30 4.68 5.50
C LEU A 43 -25.19 3.26 4.92
N SER A 44 -24.18 2.98 4.09
CA SER A 44 -23.93 1.66 3.57
C SER A 44 -22.84 0.98 4.38
N GLY A 45 -22.95 -0.31 4.66
CA GLY A 45 -21.89 -1.11 5.29
C GLY A 45 -20.62 -1.25 4.44
N ARG A 46 -20.44 -0.41 3.41
CA ARG A 46 -19.29 -0.42 2.51
C ARG A 46 -18.01 -0.16 3.25
N LEU A 47 -16.99 -0.94 2.93
CA LEU A 47 -15.64 -0.73 3.43
C LEU A 47 -15.05 0.51 2.74
N THR A 48 -14.65 1.50 3.54
CA THR A 48 -13.99 2.73 3.07
C THR A 48 -12.52 2.74 3.50
N ALA A 49 -11.69 3.54 2.84
CA ALA A 49 -10.30 3.75 3.23
C ALA A 49 -10.19 4.25 4.69
N ALA A 50 -11.08 5.15 5.11
CA ALA A 50 -11.15 5.64 6.49
C ALA A 50 -11.35 4.51 7.50
N ARG A 51 -12.29 3.57 7.24
CA ARG A 51 -12.53 2.42 8.12
C ARG A 51 -11.33 1.47 8.20
N ILE A 52 -10.58 1.29 7.10
CA ILE A 52 -9.34 0.50 7.11
C ILE A 52 -8.28 1.19 7.96
N VAL A 53 -8.14 2.52 7.82
CA VAL A 53 -7.18 3.31 8.59
C VAL A 53 -7.55 3.33 10.07
N ASP A 54 -8.84 3.48 10.42
CA ASP A 54 -9.34 3.34 11.80
C ASP A 54 -8.98 1.97 12.39
N ALA A 55 -9.10 0.90 11.58
CA ALA A 55 -8.75 -0.44 12.03
C ALA A 55 -7.24 -0.60 12.26
N PHE A 56 -6.37 0.04 11.45
CA PHE A 56 -4.93 0.10 11.74
C PHE A 56 -4.65 0.85 13.05
N GLU A 57 -5.28 1.98 13.28
CA GLU A 57 -5.11 2.75 14.52
C GLU A 57 -5.54 1.95 15.76
N ALA A 58 -6.56 1.09 15.62
CA ALA A 58 -7.03 0.25 16.71
C ALA A 58 -6.07 -0.89 17.10
N THR A 59 -5.03 -1.19 16.31
CA THR A 59 -4.03 -2.22 16.63
C THR A 59 -2.94 -1.74 17.59
N SER A 60 -2.80 -0.43 17.80
CA SER A 60 -1.83 0.16 18.74
C SER A 60 -2.38 1.42 19.38
N THR A 61 -1.58 2.06 20.24
CA THR A 61 -1.85 3.42 20.67
C THR A 61 -1.69 4.38 19.47
N PRO A 62 -2.58 5.38 19.29
CA PRO A 62 -2.41 6.36 18.23
C PRO A 62 -1.11 7.16 18.37
N HIS A 63 -0.37 7.28 17.27
CA HIS A 63 0.85 8.08 17.18
C HIS A 63 0.65 9.19 16.13
N PRO A 64 0.21 10.40 16.54
CA PRO A 64 0.02 11.53 15.64
C PRO A 64 1.28 11.87 14.83
N GLY A 65 1.11 12.23 13.56
CA GLY A 65 2.24 12.53 12.66
C GLY A 65 2.93 11.32 12.05
N PHE A 66 2.64 10.09 12.51
CA PHE A 66 3.24 8.87 11.98
C PHE A 66 2.30 8.13 11.00
N ARG A 67 2.89 7.30 10.14
CA ARG A 67 2.14 6.38 9.27
C ARG A 67 1.35 5.39 10.12
N ARG A 68 0.12 5.05 9.67
CA ARG A 68 -0.78 4.12 10.38
C ARG A 68 -0.35 2.65 10.25
N ASN A 69 0.50 2.37 9.28
CA ASN A 69 1.24 1.13 9.18
C ASN A 69 2.67 1.45 8.73
N HIS A 70 3.63 0.61 9.07
CA HIS A 70 5.04 0.90 8.87
C HIS A 70 5.46 2.21 9.59
N ALA A 71 5.00 2.43 10.83
CA ALA A 71 5.25 3.65 11.56
C ALA A 71 6.74 3.88 11.82
N LYS A 72 7.49 2.81 12.21
CA LYS A 72 8.95 2.84 12.36
C LYS A 72 9.65 2.61 11.03
N GLY A 73 10.67 3.42 10.70
CA GLY A 73 11.48 3.22 9.51
C GLY A 73 12.56 4.28 9.32
N VAL A 74 13.36 4.10 8.29
CA VAL A 74 14.51 4.92 7.93
C VAL A 74 14.37 5.37 6.49
N CYS A 75 14.57 6.68 6.21
CA CYS A 75 14.67 7.19 4.85
C CYS A 75 16.02 6.80 4.25
N VAL A 76 16.02 6.48 2.97
CA VAL A 76 17.23 6.19 2.20
C VAL A 76 17.22 6.93 0.88
N THR A 77 18.40 7.28 0.37
CA THR A 77 18.58 7.90 -0.94
C THR A 77 19.69 7.21 -1.71
N GLY A 78 19.61 7.31 -3.03
CA GLY A 78 20.56 6.72 -3.95
C GLY A 78 20.05 6.80 -5.38
N HIS A 79 20.26 5.76 -6.16
CA HIS A 79 19.85 5.73 -7.56
C HIS A 79 19.46 4.32 -8.02
N PHE A 80 18.79 4.25 -9.16
CA PHE A 80 18.55 3.04 -9.92
C PHE A 80 19.41 3.09 -11.19
N ASP A 81 20.32 2.15 -11.34
CA ASP A 81 21.14 1.95 -12.56
C ASP A 81 20.41 0.93 -13.45
N SER A 82 19.68 1.42 -14.44
CA SER A 82 19.01 0.57 -15.43
C SER A 82 20.01 0.05 -16.44
N ASN A 83 20.01 -1.26 -16.68
CA ASN A 83 20.89 -1.90 -17.67
C ASN A 83 20.25 -2.04 -19.07
N GLY A 84 19.04 -1.51 -19.27
CA GLY A 84 18.31 -1.56 -20.53
C GLY A 84 17.54 -2.86 -20.79
N ARG A 85 17.80 -3.94 -20.07
CA ARG A 85 17.17 -5.25 -20.34
C ARG A 85 15.67 -5.29 -20.02
N GLY A 86 15.19 -4.39 -19.16
CA GLY A 86 13.78 -4.26 -18.86
C GLY A 86 12.93 -3.82 -20.06
N GLU A 87 13.54 -3.17 -21.08
CA GLU A 87 12.88 -2.77 -22.34
C GLU A 87 12.32 -3.98 -23.13
N LEU A 88 12.88 -5.18 -22.91
CA LEU A 88 12.34 -6.42 -23.47
C LEU A 88 10.90 -6.71 -23.02
N LEU A 89 10.47 -6.15 -21.90
CA LEU A 89 9.15 -6.38 -21.31
C LEU A 89 8.27 -5.12 -21.28
N SER A 90 8.86 -3.93 -21.24
CA SER A 90 8.12 -2.69 -21.04
C SER A 90 8.81 -1.51 -21.72
N ARG A 91 8.00 -0.67 -22.38
CA ARG A 91 8.45 0.63 -22.92
C ARG A 91 8.60 1.72 -21.85
N ALA A 92 8.43 1.39 -20.58
CA ALA A 92 8.55 2.35 -19.49
C ALA A 92 9.97 2.94 -19.45
N SER A 93 10.07 4.27 -19.41
CA SER A 93 11.33 5.01 -19.48
C SER A 93 12.33 4.62 -18.39
N VAL A 94 11.86 4.10 -17.26
CA VAL A 94 12.71 3.60 -16.17
C VAL A 94 13.60 2.43 -16.61
N PHE A 95 13.22 1.71 -17.65
CA PHE A 95 14.00 0.57 -18.17
C PHE A 95 14.97 0.94 -19.30
N ALA A 96 14.93 2.18 -19.80
CA ALA A 96 15.98 2.68 -20.69
C ALA A 96 17.32 2.72 -19.94
N PRO A 97 18.45 2.41 -20.61
CA PRO A 97 19.78 2.47 -19.98
C PRO A 97 20.02 3.86 -19.37
N GLY A 98 20.42 3.89 -18.11
CA GLY A 98 20.68 5.17 -17.44
C GLY A 98 20.60 5.09 -15.93
N ARG A 99 20.84 6.23 -15.29
CA ARG A 99 20.78 6.40 -13.85
C ARG A 99 19.63 7.30 -13.45
N TYR A 100 18.78 6.81 -12.54
CA TYR A 100 17.59 7.50 -12.07
C TYR A 100 17.64 7.72 -10.56
N PRO A 101 17.42 8.96 -10.06
CA PRO A 101 17.41 9.23 -8.62
C PRO A 101 16.35 8.43 -7.88
N VAL A 102 16.70 7.96 -6.67
CA VAL A 102 15.82 7.18 -5.81
C VAL A 102 15.75 7.80 -4.44
N VAL A 103 14.51 7.92 -3.93
CA VAL A 103 14.21 8.11 -2.52
C VAL A 103 13.43 6.91 -2.04
N GLY A 104 13.88 6.29 -0.97
CA GLY A 104 13.26 5.09 -0.43
C GLY A 104 13.03 5.14 1.06
N ARG A 105 12.40 4.09 1.56
CA ARG A 105 12.18 3.89 2.98
C ARG A 105 12.25 2.42 3.33
N LEU A 106 13.15 2.10 4.24
CA LEU A 106 13.24 0.78 4.88
C LEU A 106 12.42 0.82 6.18
N SER A 107 11.67 -0.24 6.47
CA SER A 107 10.72 -0.26 7.58
C SER A 107 10.29 -1.69 7.94
N MET A 108 9.42 -1.78 8.95
CA MET A 108 8.70 -3.01 9.30
C MET A 108 7.21 -2.71 9.39
N PRO A 109 6.31 -3.69 9.16
CA PRO A 109 4.90 -3.56 9.49
C PRO A 109 4.69 -3.24 10.97
N GLY A 110 3.69 -2.44 11.24
CA GLY A 110 3.30 -2.01 12.60
C GLY A 110 2.94 -0.55 12.64
N SER A 111 2.08 -0.18 13.59
CA SER A 111 1.58 1.19 13.79
C SER A 111 2.28 1.93 14.94
N ASP A 112 3.22 1.27 15.62
CA ASP A 112 4.02 1.87 16.69
C ASP A 112 5.41 2.28 16.18
N PRO A 113 5.78 3.59 16.19
CA PRO A 113 7.10 4.04 15.78
C PRO A 113 8.22 3.65 16.75
N GLY A 114 7.89 3.28 17.98
CA GLY A 114 8.82 2.81 19.01
C GLY A 114 8.91 1.28 19.12
N GLN A 115 8.26 0.52 18.21
CA GLN A 115 8.32 -0.95 18.29
C GLN A 115 9.76 -1.47 18.18
N ASP A 116 10.05 -2.53 18.92
CA ASP A 116 11.33 -3.22 18.83
C ASP A 116 11.50 -3.88 17.45
N ASP A 117 12.70 -3.78 16.85
CA ASP A 117 13.02 -4.39 15.56
C ASP A 117 12.91 -5.91 15.53
N SER A 118 13.03 -6.55 16.71
CA SER A 118 12.84 -7.98 16.90
C SER A 118 11.39 -8.44 16.73
N ALA A 119 10.42 -7.56 16.93
CA ALA A 119 9.00 -7.85 16.79
C ALA A 119 8.55 -7.98 15.31
N GLY A 120 9.34 -7.49 14.36
CA GLY A 120 9.00 -7.49 12.95
C GLY A 120 9.23 -8.84 12.27
N MET A 121 8.17 -9.54 11.89
CA MET A 121 8.24 -10.81 11.15
C MET A 121 8.70 -10.66 9.69
N VAL A 122 8.55 -9.49 9.10
CA VAL A 122 9.02 -9.18 7.74
C VAL A 122 9.70 -7.81 7.71
N ARG A 123 10.57 -7.61 6.72
CA ARG A 123 11.18 -6.32 6.40
C ARG A 123 10.44 -5.73 5.21
N SER A 124 10.45 -4.40 5.09
CA SER A 124 9.75 -3.71 3.99
C SER A 124 10.66 -2.68 3.36
N PHE A 125 10.59 -2.56 2.04
CA PHE A 125 11.33 -1.60 1.24
C PHE A 125 10.37 -0.91 0.27
N ALA A 126 10.22 0.39 0.44
CA ALA A 126 9.47 1.24 -0.46
C ALA A 126 10.42 2.20 -1.20
N LEU A 127 10.17 2.41 -2.49
CA LEU A 127 11.04 3.20 -3.37
C LEU A 127 10.19 4.13 -4.24
N ARG A 128 10.69 5.34 -4.47
CA ARG A 128 10.27 6.25 -5.53
C ARG A 128 11.46 6.46 -6.45
N VAL A 129 11.33 6.06 -7.71
CA VAL A 129 12.28 6.35 -8.78
C VAL A 129 11.76 7.58 -9.50
N SER A 130 12.55 8.65 -9.53
CA SER A 130 12.20 9.88 -10.24
C SER A 130 12.64 9.77 -11.70
N LEU A 131 11.72 10.01 -12.60
CA LEU A 131 11.90 9.86 -14.04
C LEU A 131 11.87 11.22 -14.74
N PRO A 132 12.35 11.31 -15.98
CA PRO A 132 12.22 12.53 -16.79
C PRO A 132 10.78 13.03 -16.88
N HIS A 133 10.62 14.33 -17.08
CA HIS A 133 9.31 15.01 -17.20
C HIS A 133 8.40 14.89 -15.96
N GLY A 134 8.97 14.64 -14.78
CA GLY A 134 8.22 14.60 -13.53
C GLY A 134 7.41 13.33 -13.29
N ALA A 135 7.61 12.29 -14.10
CA ALA A 135 7.03 10.99 -13.86
C ALA A 135 7.73 10.28 -12.69
N ASP A 136 6.99 9.44 -11.98
CA ASP A 136 7.50 8.61 -10.89
C ASP A 136 7.19 7.13 -11.16
N TRP A 137 8.06 6.26 -10.68
CA TRP A 137 7.71 4.87 -10.42
C TRP A 137 7.80 4.61 -8.93
N ARG A 138 6.72 4.10 -8.34
CA ARG A 138 6.69 3.81 -6.91
C ARG A 138 6.50 2.31 -6.65
N LEU A 139 7.35 1.78 -5.78
CA LEU A 139 7.34 0.39 -5.37
C LEU A 139 7.11 0.33 -3.86
N ALA A 140 6.33 -0.65 -3.43
CA ALA A 140 6.14 -0.95 -2.01
C ALA A 140 6.14 -2.47 -1.83
N MET A 141 7.19 -2.97 -1.22
CA MET A 141 7.60 -4.36 -1.19
C MET A 141 7.83 -4.87 0.22
N ASN A 142 7.68 -6.17 0.41
CA ASN A 142 7.96 -6.87 1.67
C ASN A 142 8.94 -8.02 1.43
N SER A 143 9.60 -8.48 2.49
CA SER A 143 10.52 -9.62 2.43
C SER A 143 9.80 -11.00 2.40
N ALA A 144 8.46 -11.03 2.38
CA ALA A 144 7.69 -12.23 2.10
C ALA A 144 7.09 -12.13 0.68
N PRO A 145 7.12 -13.21 -0.12
CA PRO A 145 6.62 -13.21 -1.50
C PRO A 145 5.09 -13.30 -1.60
N ILE A 146 4.41 -13.42 -0.48
CA ILE A 146 2.96 -13.52 -0.35
C ILE A 146 2.43 -12.53 0.69
N PHE A 147 1.15 -12.19 0.59
CA PHE A 147 0.44 -11.38 1.57
C PHE A 147 -0.48 -12.24 2.46
N ALA A 148 -0.85 -11.70 3.62
CA ALA A 148 -1.63 -12.46 4.60
C ALA A 148 -3.08 -12.71 4.16
N VAL A 149 -3.68 -11.82 3.36
CA VAL A 149 -5.09 -11.87 3.00
C VAL A 149 -5.30 -11.50 1.54
N ARG A 150 -6.41 -11.98 0.96
CA ARG A 150 -6.70 -11.83 -0.46
C ARG A 150 -7.45 -10.55 -0.82
N THR A 151 -8.24 -10.00 0.10
CA THR A 151 -9.16 -8.90 -0.18
C THR A 151 -9.04 -7.77 0.85
N PRO A 152 -9.42 -6.53 0.50
CA PRO A 152 -9.50 -5.43 1.47
C PRO A 152 -10.44 -5.73 2.64
N GLN A 153 -11.52 -6.48 2.38
CA GLN A 153 -12.45 -6.90 3.43
C GLN A 153 -11.76 -7.83 4.44
N ALA A 154 -11.05 -8.86 3.96
CA ALA A 154 -10.30 -9.77 4.82
C ALA A 154 -9.18 -9.04 5.58
N LEU A 155 -8.52 -8.02 4.97
CA LEU A 155 -7.58 -7.16 5.68
C LEU A 155 -8.24 -6.40 6.83
N TYR A 156 -9.40 -5.81 6.58
CA TYR A 156 -10.15 -5.11 7.61
C TYR A 156 -10.57 -6.04 8.75
N GLU A 157 -11.02 -7.25 8.44
CA GLU A 157 -11.38 -8.29 9.42
C GLU A 157 -10.14 -8.74 10.24
N GLN A 158 -8.99 -8.92 9.60
CA GLN A 158 -7.73 -9.22 10.28
C GLN A 158 -7.34 -8.13 11.27
N LEU A 159 -7.37 -6.87 10.84
CA LEU A 159 -7.06 -5.72 11.69
C LEU A 159 -8.04 -5.61 12.87
N ARG A 160 -9.33 -5.88 12.62
CA ARG A 160 -10.34 -5.94 13.68
C ARG A 160 -10.09 -7.07 14.69
N ALA A 161 -9.59 -8.21 14.20
CA ALA A 161 -9.21 -9.33 15.08
C ALA A 161 -7.98 -9.00 15.94
N ASP A 162 -7.05 -8.20 15.38
CA ASP A 162 -5.83 -7.78 16.05
C ASP A 162 -6.00 -6.50 16.90
N ALA A 163 -7.15 -5.85 16.82
CA ALA A 163 -7.44 -4.62 17.55
C ALA A 163 -7.35 -4.82 19.06
N ARG A 164 -6.71 -3.89 19.76
CA ARG A 164 -6.57 -3.92 21.23
C ARG A 164 -7.92 -3.65 21.91
N ASP A 165 -8.20 -4.37 22.98
CA ASP A 165 -9.31 -4.04 23.88
C ASP A 165 -8.95 -2.77 24.66
N PRO A 166 -9.77 -1.71 24.62
CA PRO A 166 -9.48 -0.45 25.31
C PRO A 166 -9.28 -0.58 26.82
N ARG A 167 -9.84 -1.63 27.44
CA ARG A 167 -9.74 -1.86 28.89
C ARG A 167 -8.47 -2.57 29.30
N THR A 168 -7.97 -3.50 28.46
CA THR A 168 -6.82 -4.33 28.77
C THR A 168 -5.56 -3.91 28.02
N GLY A 169 -5.68 -3.09 26.97
CA GLY A 169 -4.58 -2.70 26.09
C GLY A 169 -4.02 -3.85 25.23
N ARG A 170 -4.67 -5.03 25.24
CA ARG A 170 -4.20 -6.23 24.54
C ARG A 170 -5.20 -6.71 23.51
N ALA A 171 -4.69 -7.31 22.43
CA ALA A 171 -5.55 -8.02 21.47
C ALA A 171 -6.11 -9.29 22.11
N ASP A 172 -7.34 -9.64 21.75
CA ASP A 172 -7.98 -10.88 22.19
C ASP A 172 -7.57 -12.05 21.27
N PRO A 173 -6.83 -13.05 21.77
CA PRO A 173 -6.40 -14.19 20.97
C PRO A 173 -7.55 -14.97 20.33
N ALA A 174 -8.72 -15.01 20.97
CA ALA A 174 -9.87 -15.74 20.45
C ALA A 174 -10.41 -15.12 19.15
N ARG A 175 -10.39 -13.79 19.03
CA ARG A 175 -10.74 -13.09 17.77
C ARG A 175 -9.80 -13.45 16.62
N MET A 176 -8.48 -13.50 16.89
CA MET A 176 -7.50 -13.90 15.89
C MET A 176 -7.65 -15.38 15.51
N GLN A 177 -7.95 -16.26 16.46
CA GLN A 177 -8.23 -17.67 16.16
C GLN A 177 -9.47 -17.82 15.27
N ALA A 178 -10.56 -17.10 15.56
CA ALA A 178 -11.77 -17.12 14.75
C ALA A 178 -11.50 -16.60 13.33
N PHE A 179 -10.74 -15.52 13.19
CA PHE A 179 -10.30 -15.00 11.90
C PHE A 179 -9.50 -16.06 11.11
N LEU A 180 -8.50 -16.66 11.71
CA LEU A 180 -7.68 -17.70 11.07
C LEU A 180 -8.46 -18.98 10.72
N ALA A 181 -9.55 -19.27 11.41
CA ALA A 181 -10.44 -20.38 11.08
C ALA A 181 -11.18 -20.15 9.76
N SER A 182 -11.58 -18.90 9.48
CA SER A 182 -12.31 -18.49 8.27
C SER A 182 -11.40 -18.06 7.09
N HIS A 183 -10.10 -17.85 7.34
CA HIS A 183 -9.15 -17.35 6.34
C HIS A 183 -7.93 -18.30 6.21
N PRO A 184 -8.05 -19.39 5.42
CA PRO A 184 -6.97 -20.37 5.27
C PRO A 184 -5.70 -19.78 4.65
N GLU A 185 -5.83 -18.76 3.79
CA GLU A 185 -4.70 -18.01 3.21
C GLU A 185 -3.87 -17.30 4.27
N ALA A 186 -4.50 -16.74 5.32
CA ALA A 186 -3.80 -16.10 6.43
C ALA A 186 -3.00 -17.11 7.26
N ARG A 187 -3.51 -18.34 7.39
CA ARG A 187 -2.74 -19.44 8.00
C ARG A 187 -1.52 -19.81 7.16
N ALA A 188 -1.66 -19.83 5.84
CA ALA A 188 -0.55 -20.11 4.93
C ALA A 188 0.56 -19.03 5.03
N PHE A 189 0.20 -17.76 5.12
CA PHE A 189 1.15 -16.68 5.37
C PHE A 189 1.87 -16.86 6.73
N ARG A 190 1.12 -17.16 7.75
CA ARG A 190 1.67 -17.39 9.09
C ARG A 190 2.68 -18.55 9.11
N ALA A 191 2.31 -19.68 8.50
CA ALA A 191 3.20 -20.82 8.35
C ALA A 191 4.44 -20.50 7.48
N TYR A 192 4.31 -19.57 6.52
CA TYR A 192 5.45 -19.10 5.74
C TYR A 192 6.44 -18.32 6.62
N VAL A 193 5.99 -17.30 7.36
CA VAL A 193 6.89 -16.45 8.17
C VAL A 193 7.50 -17.22 9.35
N GLU A 194 6.81 -18.21 9.90
CA GLU A 194 7.36 -19.12 10.93
C GLU A 194 8.53 -19.96 10.40
N ARG A 195 8.46 -20.40 9.13
CA ARG A 195 9.53 -21.18 8.48
C ARG A 195 10.65 -20.34 7.87
N HIS A 196 10.40 -19.05 7.66
CA HIS A 196 11.34 -18.11 7.07
C HIS A 196 11.55 -16.94 8.03
N PRO A 197 12.43 -17.08 9.02
CA PRO A 197 12.73 -16.00 9.96
C PRO A 197 13.06 -14.70 9.24
N PRO A 198 12.81 -13.53 9.83
CA PRO A 198 13.19 -12.28 9.22
C PRO A 198 14.72 -12.20 9.07
N SER A 199 15.15 -11.46 8.04
CA SER A 199 16.58 -11.19 7.84
C SER A 199 17.17 -10.43 9.03
N SER A 200 18.44 -10.67 9.32
CA SER A 200 19.17 -9.97 10.39
C SER A 200 19.36 -8.48 10.10
N ARG A 201 19.19 -8.05 8.83
CA ARG A 201 19.46 -6.71 8.35
C ARG A 201 18.51 -6.32 7.23
N PHE A 202 18.45 -5.04 6.89
CA PHE A 202 17.72 -4.59 5.71
C PHE A 202 18.40 -4.97 4.39
N ASP A 203 19.75 -4.94 4.36
CA ASP A 203 20.55 -5.15 3.14
C ASP A 203 20.70 -6.61 2.72
N ASN A 204 20.25 -7.57 3.52
CA ASN A 204 20.32 -8.99 3.21
C ASN A 204 18.95 -9.66 3.06
N ALA A 205 17.91 -8.85 2.86
CA ALA A 205 16.56 -9.31 2.55
C ALA A 205 16.26 -9.15 1.06
N THR A 206 15.67 -10.17 0.44
CA THR A 206 14.96 -10.02 -0.83
C THR A 206 13.61 -9.39 -0.57
N TYR A 207 13.25 -8.36 -1.38
CA TYR A 207 11.96 -7.69 -1.28
C TYR A 207 11.11 -7.99 -2.50
N TYR A 208 9.86 -8.34 -2.29
CA TYR A 208 8.92 -8.78 -3.31
C TYR A 208 7.81 -7.75 -3.55
N GLY A 209 7.57 -7.41 -4.82
CA GLY A 209 6.29 -6.83 -5.24
C GLY A 209 5.24 -7.92 -5.20
N ILE A 210 4.38 -7.89 -4.18
CA ILE A 210 3.46 -8.98 -3.84
C ILE A 210 2.36 -9.13 -4.89
N SER A 211 1.84 -8.01 -5.41
CA SER A 211 0.86 -7.98 -6.49
C SER A 211 1.55 -8.15 -7.86
N SER A 212 0.82 -8.62 -8.86
CA SER A 212 1.32 -8.58 -10.22
C SER A 212 1.05 -7.23 -10.88
N PHE A 213 1.82 -6.93 -11.91
CA PHE A 213 1.66 -5.75 -12.75
C PHE A 213 1.66 -6.15 -14.22
N VAL A 214 1.10 -5.31 -15.05
CA VAL A 214 1.07 -5.53 -16.49
C VAL A 214 2.13 -4.65 -17.15
N THR A 215 3.09 -5.26 -17.82
CA THR A 215 4.02 -4.55 -18.70
C THR A 215 3.45 -4.45 -20.11
N SER A 216 3.87 -3.43 -20.86
CA SER A 216 3.59 -3.30 -22.30
C SER A 216 4.88 -2.88 -23.00
N ASP A 217 5.40 -3.73 -23.87
CA ASP A 217 6.62 -3.45 -24.63
C ASP A 217 6.40 -2.44 -25.79
N ALA A 218 7.43 -2.18 -26.58
CA ALA A 218 7.38 -1.26 -27.73
C ALA A 218 6.37 -1.72 -28.80
N HIS A 219 6.11 -3.02 -28.91
CA HIS A 219 5.13 -3.61 -29.81
C HIS A 219 3.74 -3.74 -29.19
N ARG A 220 3.51 -3.15 -27.99
CA ARG A 220 2.27 -3.23 -27.20
C ARG A 220 1.91 -4.65 -26.75
N ILE A 221 2.85 -5.58 -26.75
CA ILE A 221 2.63 -6.92 -26.20
C ILE A 221 2.58 -6.80 -24.68
N ARG A 222 1.49 -7.29 -24.11
CA ARG A 222 1.24 -7.20 -22.65
C ARG A 222 1.63 -8.51 -21.97
N ARG A 223 2.33 -8.39 -20.83
CA ARG A 223 2.70 -9.51 -19.98
C ARG A 223 2.46 -9.17 -18.51
N HIS A 224 2.00 -10.15 -17.74
CA HIS A 224 2.01 -9.98 -16.28
C HIS A 224 3.41 -10.27 -15.74
N VAL A 225 3.84 -9.42 -14.80
CA VAL A 225 5.12 -9.57 -14.11
C VAL A 225 4.93 -9.40 -12.60
N ARG A 226 5.76 -10.07 -11.82
CA ARG A 226 6.09 -9.69 -10.44
C ARG A 226 7.56 -9.35 -10.39
N TRP A 227 7.93 -8.38 -9.61
CA TRP A 227 9.34 -8.06 -9.40
C TRP A 227 9.80 -8.48 -8.00
N GLU A 228 11.06 -8.74 -7.93
CA GLU A 228 11.81 -8.90 -6.70
C GLU A 228 13.07 -8.02 -6.74
N VAL A 229 13.45 -7.53 -5.59
CA VAL A 229 14.64 -6.71 -5.39
C VAL A 229 15.58 -7.55 -4.53
N VAL A 230 16.59 -8.16 -5.20
CA VAL A 230 17.45 -9.21 -4.65
C VAL A 230 18.76 -8.57 -4.17
N PRO A 231 19.12 -8.72 -2.88
CA PRO A 231 20.33 -8.12 -2.35
C PRO A 231 21.60 -8.82 -2.87
N GLU A 232 22.70 -8.08 -2.97
CA GLU A 232 24.04 -8.68 -3.16
C GLU A 232 24.53 -9.39 -1.88
N ALA A 233 24.14 -8.88 -0.71
CA ALA A 233 24.48 -9.49 0.56
C ALA A 233 23.71 -10.81 0.78
N PRO A 234 24.39 -11.89 1.22
CA PRO A 234 23.73 -13.17 1.47
C PRO A 234 22.74 -13.08 2.64
N TYR A 235 21.58 -13.71 2.46
CA TYR A 235 20.60 -13.82 3.53
C TYR A 235 21.19 -14.48 4.77
N ARG A 236 20.87 -13.90 5.93
CA ARG A 236 21.10 -14.47 7.25
C ARG A 236 19.87 -14.19 8.11
N PRO A 237 19.34 -15.18 8.82
CA PRO A 237 18.24 -14.93 9.76
C PRO A 237 18.72 -14.07 10.92
N VAL A 238 17.79 -13.33 11.54
CA VAL A 238 18.09 -12.62 12.78
C VAL A 238 18.28 -13.63 13.92
N ASP A 239 19.33 -13.44 14.73
CA ASP A 239 19.46 -14.11 16.01
C ASP A 239 19.01 -13.15 17.13
N LEU A 240 17.79 -13.37 17.63
CA LEU A 240 17.21 -12.53 18.66
C LEU A 240 17.94 -12.62 20.02
N ARG A 241 18.80 -13.61 20.21
CA ARG A 241 19.61 -13.73 21.44
C ARG A 241 20.78 -12.73 21.45
N GLU A 242 21.24 -12.36 20.25
CA GLU A 242 22.34 -11.41 20.08
C GLU A 242 21.84 -9.95 20.00
N GLN A 243 20.57 -9.74 19.64
CA GLN A 243 20.00 -8.41 19.48
C GLN A 243 19.46 -7.87 20.81
N ARG A 244 20.17 -6.89 21.36
CA ARG A 244 19.77 -6.19 22.59
C ARG A 244 19.30 -4.75 22.36
N ASP A 245 19.65 -4.18 21.21
CA ASP A 245 19.25 -2.84 20.82
C ASP A 245 17.89 -2.92 20.11
N PRO A 246 16.84 -2.23 20.58
CA PRO A 246 15.54 -2.19 19.92
C PRO A 246 15.56 -1.55 18.54
N ASP A 247 16.61 -0.80 18.19
CA ASP A 247 16.80 -0.08 16.94
C ASP A 247 17.94 -0.65 16.08
N PHE A 248 18.30 -1.93 16.28
CA PHE A 248 19.47 -2.53 15.64
C PHE A 248 19.49 -2.46 14.11
N LEU A 249 18.33 -2.45 13.45
CA LEU A 249 18.25 -2.39 11.99
C LEU A 249 18.69 -1.02 11.45
N ALA A 250 18.32 0.06 12.12
CA ALA A 250 18.70 1.42 11.72
C ALA A 250 20.19 1.64 11.98
N TYR A 251 20.69 1.17 13.10
CA TYR A 251 22.11 1.25 13.46
C TYR A 251 22.99 0.47 12.48
N ASP A 252 22.65 -0.81 12.20
CA ASP A 252 23.42 -1.64 11.24
C ASP A 252 23.42 -1.02 9.84
N LEU A 253 22.27 -0.48 9.40
CA LEU A 253 22.16 0.20 8.10
C LEU A 253 23.13 1.38 8.01
N ALA A 254 23.18 2.24 9.04
CA ALA A 254 24.06 3.40 9.08
C ALA A 254 25.54 2.97 9.03
N MET A 255 25.91 1.98 9.85
CA MET A 255 27.27 1.46 9.90
C MET A 255 27.74 0.86 8.57
N ARG A 256 26.86 0.19 7.84
CA ARG A 256 27.18 -0.38 6.54
C ARG A 256 27.34 0.67 5.46
N LEU A 257 26.42 1.64 5.41
CA LEU A 257 26.51 2.74 4.46
C LEU A 257 27.75 3.61 4.68
N ALA A 258 28.30 3.67 5.91
CA ALA A 258 29.60 4.30 6.17
C ALA A 258 30.78 3.57 5.49
N ASN A 259 30.61 2.27 5.18
CA ASN A 259 31.62 1.48 4.48
C ASN A 259 31.39 1.37 2.97
N GLY A 260 30.33 1.96 2.44
CA GLY A 260 30.02 2.00 1.02
C GLY A 260 28.54 1.77 0.71
N PRO A 261 28.16 1.94 -0.56
CA PRO A 261 26.77 1.80 -0.98
C PRO A 261 26.28 0.35 -0.91
N LEU A 262 25.00 0.19 -0.61
CA LEU A 262 24.33 -1.10 -0.58
C LEU A 262 23.56 -1.33 -1.88
N ARG A 263 23.54 -2.58 -2.38
CA ARG A 263 23.01 -2.91 -3.70
C ARG A 263 22.00 -4.03 -3.69
N TRP A 264 21.00 -3.89 -4.56
CA TRP A 264 20.00 -4.90 -4.87
C TRP A 264 19.72 -4.92 -6.37
N HIS A 265 19.57 -6.11 -6.94
CA HIS A 265 19.17 -6.31 -8.33
C HIS A 265 17.65 -6.30 -8.48
N LEU A 266 17.13 -5.55 -9.44
CA LEU A 266 15.72 -5.61 -9.82
C LEU A 266 15.52 -6.75 -10.81
N VAL A 267 14.80 -7.79 -10.39
CA VAL A 267 14.48 -8.93 -11.24
C VAL A 267 12.99 -8.94 -11.55
N LEU A 268 12.66 -8.92 -12.84
CA LEU A 268 11.29 -9.03 -13.35
C LEU A 268 11.00 -10.50 -13.68
N ASN A 269 10.03 -11.08 -12.97
CA ASN A 269 9.55 -12.44 -13.20
C ASN A 269 8.31 -12.40 -14.08
N VAL A 270 8.31 -13.03 -15.26
CA VAL A 270 7.17 -13.07 -16.17
C VAL A 270 6.23 -14.21 -15.79
N ALA A 271 4.93 -13.93 -15.80
CA ALA A 271 3.90 -14.91 -15.50
C ALA A 271 3.92 -16.08 -16.50
N MET A 272 3.62 -17.27 -15.99
CA MET A 272 3.42 -18.48 -16.76
C MET A 272 1.93 -18.88 -16.76
N PRO A 273 1.47 -19.70 -17.71
CA PRO A 273 0.12 -20.25 -17.67
C PRO A 273 -0.17 -20.92 -16.31
N GLY A 274 -1.30 -20.57 -15.70
CA GLY A 274 -1.71 -21.10 -14.38
C GLY A 274 -1.23 -20.28 -13.17
N ASP A 275 -0.38 -19.27 -13.36
CA ASP A 275 0.00 -18.39 -12.24
C ASP A 275 -1.18 -17.54 -11.74
N PRO A 276 -1.35 -17.36 -10.43
CA PRO A 276 -2.37 -16.48 -9.85
C PRO A 276 -1.99 -15.01 -10.08
N LEU A 277 -2.66 -14.37 -11.05
CA LEU A 277 -2.30 -13.01 -11.48
C LEU A 277 -2.86 -11.92 -10.55
N ASP A 278 -4.03 -12.17 -9.96
CA ASP A 278 -4.78 -11.19 -9.17
C ASP A 278 -4.96 -11.64 -7.70
N ASP A 279 -4.06 -12.52 -7.22
CA ASP A 279 -4.08 -13.05 -5.86
C ASP A 279 -2.69 -12.96 -5.23
N SER A 280 -2.52 -11.98 -4.36
CA SER A 280 -1.27 -11.74 -3.64
C SER A 280 -1.00 -12.73 -2.50
N THR A 281 -1.96 -13.58 -2.12
CA THR A 281 -1.75 -14.60 -1.09
C THR A 281 -1.03 -15.85 -1.61
N GLN A 282 -0.87 -15.95 -2.92
CA GLN A 282 -0.25 -17.08 -3.58
C GLN A 282 1.05 -16.65 -4.28
N ALA A 283 2.16 -17.31 -3.93
CA ALA A 283 3.41 -17.15 -4.66
C ALA A 283 3.30 -17.83 -6.05
N TRP A 284 4.01 -17.27 -7.03
CA TRP A 284 4.20 -17.97 -8.29
C TRP A 284 5.20 -19.12 -8.11
N ALA A 285 4.83 -20.32 -8.52
CA ALA A 285 5.66 -21.50 -8.34
C ALA A 285 7.04 -21.30 -9.00
N PRO A 286 8.15 -21.63 -8.33
CA PRO A 286 9.46 -21.63 -8.97
C PRO A 286 9.47 -22.53 -10.21
N SER A 287 10.07 -22.04 -11.29
CA SER A 287 10.22 -22.82 -12.52
C SER A 287 11.49 -22.42 -13.26
N PRO A 288 12.31 -23.37 -13.73
CA PRO A 288 13.47 -23.07 -14.56
C PRO A 288 13.08 -22.51 -15.95
N ARG A 289 11.81 -22.66 -16.34
CA ARG A 289 11.27 -22.11 -17.61
C ARG A 289 10.73 -20.69 -17.45
N ARG A 290 10.65 -20.16 -16.22
CA ARG A 290 10.16 -18.80 -15.99
C ARG A 290 11.17 -17.80 -16.54
N LEU A 291 10.70 -16.93 -17.43
CA LEU A 291 11.53 -15.81 -17.90
C LEU A 291 11.74 -14.84 -16.74
N ARG A 292 13.00 -14.63 -16.43
CA ARG A 292 13.50 -13.70 -15.41
C ARG A 292 14.45 -12.72 -16.07
N ILE A 293 14.21 -11.43 -15.90
CA ILE A 293 15.01 -10.36 -16.46
C ILE A 293 15.58 -9.53 -15.30
N ASP A 294 16.90 -9.55 -15.16
CA ASP A 294 17.61 -8.55 -14.36
C ASP A 294 17.57 -7.23 -15.14
N ALA A 295 16.84 -6.25 -14.61
CA ALA A 295 16.60 -4.95 -15.25
C ALA A 295 17.53 -3.84 -14.76
N GLY A 296 18.42 -4.13 -13.80
CA GLY A 296 19.34 -3.16 -13.22
C GLY A 296 19.46 -3.26 -11.71
N SER A 297 20.10 -2.28 -11.09
CA SER A 297 20.41 -2.31 -9.66
C SER A 297 19.96 -1.04 -8.95
N PHE A 298 19.28 -1.20 -7.82
CA PHE A 298 19.10 -0.14 -6.83
C PHE A 298 20.38 -0.02 -6.00
N VAL A 299 20.94 1.18 -5.95
CA VAL A 299 22.13 1.53 -5.18
C VAL A 299 21.72 2.54 -4.14
N ILE A 300 21.83 2.18 -2.87
CA ILE A 300 21.51 3.05 -1.74
C ILE A 300 22.82 3.57 -1.15
N GLU A 301 22.94 4.88 -1.02
CA GLU A 301 24.16 5.59 -0.65
C GLU A 301 24.05 6.25 0.73
N HIS A 302 22.84 6.68 1.11
CA HIS A 302 22.65 7.42 2.36
C HIS A 302 21.40 6.94 3.09
N ALA A 303 21.43 7.01 4.43
CA ALA A 303 20.30 6.82 5.31
C ALA A 303 20.12 8.04 6.21
N GLN A 304 18.86 8.37 6.52
CA GLN A 304 18.45 9.50 7.34
C GLN A 304 17.27 9.11 8.24
N ALA A 305 17.18 9.73 9.42
CA ALA A 305 16.00 9.60 10.26
C ALA A 305 14.72 9.98 9.48
N GLN A 306 13.64 9.23 9.70
CA GLN A 306 12.42 9.43 8.91
C GLN A 306 11.70 10.76 9.16
N LEU A 307 11.88 11.38 10.33
CA LEU A 307 11.16 12.60 10.70
C LEU A 307 11.63 13.82 9.87
N ASP A 308 12.93 13.85 9.55
CA ASP A 308 13.54 14.95 8.81
C ASP A 308 14.03 14.50 7.41
N GLY A 309 13.82 13.22 7.09
CA GLY A 309 14.33 12.63 5.87
C GLY A 309 13.41 12.86 4.66
N PRO A 310 13.97 12.77 3.43
CA PRO A 310 13.25 13.08 2.19
C PRO A 310 12.10 12.11 1.90
N CYS A 311 12.01 10.98 2.58
CA CYS A 311 10.92 10.02 2.42
C CYS A 311 9.68 10.34 3.28
N ARG A 312 9.77 11.33 4.19
CA ARG A 312 8.72 11.65 5.16
C ARG A 312 7.36 11.81 4.50
N ASP A 313 7.28 12.65 3.49
CA ASP A 313 6.02 13.07 2.87
C ASP A 313 5.69 12.32 1.57
N ILE A 314 6.50 11.32 1.23
CA ILE A 314 6.21 10.47 0.07
C ILE A 314 5.14 9.45 0.41
N VAL A 315 4.07 9.45 -0.37
CA VAL A 315 3.09 8.36 -0.41
C VAL A 315 3.61 7.30 -1.39
N PHE A 316 4.10 6.16 -0.87
CA PHE A 316 4.63 5.07 -1.70
C PHE A 316 3.49 4.21 -2.27
N ASP A 317 2.61 4.85 -3.03
CA ASP A 317 1.49 4.21 -3.70
C ASP A 317 1.99 3.38 -4.89
N PRO A 318 1.90 2.04 -4.86
CA PRO A 318 2.42 1.19 -5.91
C PRO A 318 1.59 1.26 -7.21
N THR A 319 0.49 2.00 -7.24
CA THR A 319 -0.29 2.24 -8.45
C THR A 319 0.20 3.46 -9.25
N ILE A 320 1.16 4.22 -8.71
CA ILE A 320 1.85 5.29 -9.44
C ILE A 320 2.96 4.66 -10.28
N LEU A 321 2.68 4.53 -11.55
CA LEU A 321 3.46 3.78 -12.53
C LEU A 321 3.74 4.63 -13.76
N PRO A 322 4.94 4.52 -14.37
CA PRO A 322 5.21 5.16 -15.66
C PRO A 322 4.46 4.48 -16.80
N ASP A 323 4.31 5.18 -17.92
CA ASP A 323 3.76 4.58 -19.15
C ASP A 323 4.53 3.32 -19.53
N GLY A 324 3.81 2.27 -19.96
CA GLY A 324 4.37 0.93 -20.18
C GLY A 324 4.22 -0.01 -19.01
N LEU A 325 3.78 0.48 -17.83
CA LEU A 325 3.37 -0.32 -16.67
C LEU A 325 1.92 -0.01 -16.30
N ALA A 326 1.18 -1.02 -15.85
CA ALA A 326 -0.17 -0.87 -15.32
C ALA A 326 -0.41 -1.84 -14.14
N PRO A 327 -1.32 -1.52 -13.21
CA PRO A 327 -1.68 -2.42 -12.13
C PRO A 327 -2.44 -3.65 -12.70
N SER A 328 -2.35 -4.78 -12.00
CA SER A 328 -3.27 -5.92 -12.21
C SER A 328 -4.65 -5.62 -11.61
N ARG A 329 -5.56 -6.60 -11.69
CA ARG A 329 -6.88 -6.53 -11.06
C ARG A 329 -6.89 -7.03 -9.61
N ASP A 330 -5.73 -7.17 -8.98
CA ASP A 330 -5.63 -7.50 -7.55
C ASP A 330 -6.41 -6.47 -6.71
N PRO A 331 -7.46 -6.88 -5.99
CA PRO A 331 -8.31 -5.96 -5.26
C PRO A 331 -7.57 -5.25 -4.12
N LEU A 332 -6.53 -5.87 -3.55
CA LEU A 332 -5.70 -5.24 -2.53
C LEU A 332 -4.86 -4.11 -3.12
N LEU A 333 -4.33 -4.28 -4.34
CA LEU A 333 -3.53 -3.25 -5.00
C LEU A 333 -4.34 -1.97 -5.20
N ALA A 334 -5.59 -2.09 -5.66
CA ALA A 334 -6.49 -0.95 -5.82
C ALA A 334 -6.84 -0.26 -4.49
N ALA A 335 -7.08 -1.05 -3.42
CA ALA A 335 -7.42 -0.52 -2.10
C ALA A 335 -6.24 0.17 -1.41
N ARG A 336 -5.00 -0.21 -1.72
CA ARG A 336 -3.79 0.40 -1.16
C ARG A 336 -3.71 1.89 -1.47
N SER A 337 -4.00 2.30 -2.70
CA SER A 337 -3.94 3.71 -3.13
C SER A 337 -4.80 4.61 -2.24
N SER A 338 -6.08 4.28 -2.08
CA SER A 338 -7.00 5.07 -1.24
C SER A 338 -6.61 5.05 0.25
N THR A 339 -6.17 3.90 0.77
CA THR A 339 -5.77 3.75 2.17
C THR A 339 -4.48 4.54 2.47
N TYR A 340 -3.53 4.56 1.55
CA TYR A 340 -2.29 5.34 1.70
C TYR A 340 -2.57 6.84 1.68
N ARG A 341 -3.49 7.30 0.81
CA ARG A 341 -3.95 8.69 0.76
C ARG A 341 -4.60 9.09 2.08
N GLU A 342 -5.56 8.32 2.57
CA GLU A 342 -6.24 8.59 3.85
C GLU A 342 -5.25 8.66 5.02
N SER A 343 -4.30 7.73 5.10
CA SER A 343 -3.25 7.73 6.13
C SER A 343 -2.36 8.97 6.04
N TYR A 344 -2.04 9.44 4.83
CA TYR A 344 -1.27 10.65 4.60
C TYR A 344 -2.05 11.90 5.00
N ASP A 345 -3.31 12.01 4.58
CA ASP A 345 -4.16 13.16 4.87
C ASP A 345 -4.46 13.31 6.38
N ARG A 346 -4.54 12.21 7.13
CA ARG A 346 -4.64 12.25 8.60
C ARG A 346 -3.38 12.80 9.22
N ARG A 347 -2.24 12.26 8.84
CA ARG A 347 -0.93 12.65 9.36
C ARG A 347 -0.65 14.14 9.15
N THR A 348 -0.86 14.66 7.94
CA THR A 348 -0.63 16.08 7.63
C THR A 348 -1.58 17.01 8.38
N ARG A 349 -2.84 16.59 8.59
CA ARG A 349 -3.79 17.35 9.43
C ARG A 349 -3.38 17.37 10.92
N GLU A 350 -2.79 16.31 11.43
CA GLU A 350 -2.31 16.23 12.80
C GLU A 350 -1.09 17.13 13.00
N GLU A 351 -0.15 17.10 12.07
CA GLU A 351 1.01 17.98 12.08
C GLU A 351 0.61 19.45 12.06
N ALA A 352 -0.35 19.82 11.18
CA ALA A 352 -0.87 21.19 11.11
C ALA A 352 -1.59 21.68 12.38
N ARG A 353 -2.03 20.76 13.24
CA ARG A 353 -2.67 21.09 14.53
C ARG A 353 -1.66 21.18 15.69
N ALA A 354 -0.48 20.62 15.51
CA ALA A 354 0.58 20.62 16.53
C ALA A 354 1.44 21.89 16.47
N HIS A 355 1.32 22.68 15.40
CA HIS A 355 1.93 23.99 15.18
C HIS A 355 0.88 25.09 15.32
#